data_da9cf132f76377e11df5dd33efe29835
#
_entry.id   da9cf132f76377e11df5dd33efe29835
#
_cell.length_a   1.000
_cell.length_b   1.000
_cell.length_c   1.000
_cell.angle_alpha   90.00
_cell.angle_beta   90.00
_cell.angle_gamma   90.00
#
_symmetry.space_group_name_H-M   'P 1'
#
loop_
_entity.id
_entity.type
_entity.pdbx_description
1 polymer ?
#
loop_
_entity_poly.entity_id
_entity_poly.type
_entity_poly.pdbx_seq_one_letter_code
_entity_poly.pdbx_strand_id
1 'polypeptide(L)'
;HLDNIHLQRYKRAEAMVHKLDEVFSIRISLEKIMKDTSGVIARPHLAKAIIEAGYDLEWNYIFENIISRESPAYVPSVKMTTEEGLDLLSSAGALKVLAHPALIKNSNVELLLKMGFDGMESRYYSNSIEETDRYLKMAMEHKKIVTAGSDFHGIAETDHSHSLEVGSVFLGKEEIQNFMLELNKLEMNKKGIL
;
A
#
# COMPACT_ATOMS: atom_id res chain seq x y z
N HIS A 1 -7.82 11.42 -12.73
CA HIS A 1 -7.08 10.15 -12.69
C HIS A 1 -7.52 9.28 -11.51
N LEU A 2 -7.61 9.85 -10.31
CA LEU A 2 -8.09 9.13 -9.11
C LEU A 2 -9.50 8.56 -9.29
N ASP A 3 -10.42 9.31 -9.89
CA ASP A 3 -11.80 8.85 -10.17
C ASP A 3 -11.81 7.61 -11.07
N ASN A 4 -10.91 7.55 -12.06
CA ASN A 4 -10.78 6.38 -12.91
C ASN A 4 -10.25 5.15 -12.14
N ILE A 5 -9.30 5.35 -11.23
CA ILE A 5 -8.79 4.27 -10.37
C ILE A 5 -9.91 3.76 -9.43
N HIS A 6 -10.70 4.64 -8.85
CA HIS A 6 -11.85 4.28 -8.02
C HIS A 6 -12.90 3.50 -8.82
N LEU A 7 -13.24 3.97 -10.03
CA LEU A 7 -14.16 3.27 -10.92
C LEU A 7 -13.66 1.88 -11.31
N GLN A 8 -12.38 1.74 -11.62
CA GLN A 8 -11.79 0.43 -11.95
C GLN A 8 -11.79 -0.53 -10.74
N ARG A 9 -11.52 -0.02 -9.54
CA ARG A 9 -11.61 -0.81 -8.30
C ARG A 9 -13.03 -1.25 -8.01
N TYR A 10 -14.01 -0.38 -8.23
CA TYR A 10 -15.42 -0.72 -8.10
C TYR A 10 -15.82 -1.83 -9.08
N LYS A 11 -15.55 -1.67 -10.37
CA LYS A 11 -15.85 -2.68 -11.40
C LYS A 11 -15.17 -4.02 -11.12
N ARG A 12 -13.94 -3.98 -10.61
CA ARG A 12 -13.23 -5.18 -10.20
C ARG A 12 -13.93 -5.87 -9.03
N ALA A 13 -14.35 -5.14 -8.01
CA ALA A 13 -15.06 -5.67 -6.86
C ALA A 13 -16.41 -6.27 -7.28
N GLU A 14 -17.16 -5.58 -8.14
CA GLU A 14 -18.41 -6.05 -8.73
C GLU A 14 -18.22 -7.40 -9.46
N ALA A 15 -17.20 -7.48 -10.31
CA ALA A 15 -16.87 -8.70 -11.03
C ALA A 15 -16.44 -9.85 -10.09
N MET A 16 -15.73 -9.54 -8.99
CA MET A 16 -15.38 -10.56 -7.99
C MET A 16 -16.62 -11.03 -7.21
N VAL A 17 -17.51 -10.13 -6.82
CA VAL A 17 -18.79 -10.49 -6.15
C VAL A 17 -19.64 -11.40 -7.03
N HIS A 18 -19.76 -11.12 -8.32
CA HIS A 18 -20.45 -11.98 -9.28
C HIS A 18 -19.81 -13.36 -9.36
N LYS A 19 -18.50 -13.44 -9.49
CA LYS A 19 -17.77 -14.71 -9.54
C LYS A 19 -17.85 -15.50 -8.23
N LEU A 20 -17.92 -14.84 -7.08
CA LEU A 20 -18.14 -15.50 -5.78
C LEU A 20 -19.49 -16.24 -5.74
N ASP A 21 -20.56 -15.64 -6.28
CA ASP A 21 -21.85 -16.31 -6.40
C ASP A 21 -21.81 -17.46 -7.42
N GLU A 22 -21.25 -17.22 -8.60
CA GLU A 22 -21.19 -18.25 -9.68
C GLU A 22 -20.37 -19.48 -9.30
N VAL A 23 -19.20 -19.28 -8.69
CA VAL A 23 -18.20 -20.36 -8.48
C VAL A 23 -18.38 -21.02 -7.10
N PHE A 24 -18.67 -20.24 -6.07
CA PHE A 24 -18.67 -20.71 -4.69
C PHE A 24 -20.08 -20.64 -4.04
N SER A 25 -21.10 -20.14 -4.75
CA SER A 25 -22.43 -19.84 -4.21
C SER A 25 -22.37 -18.90 -2.99
N ILE A 26 -21.36 -18.03 -2.95
CA ILE A 26 -21.16 -17.03 -1.90
C ILE A 26 -21.81 -15.72 -2.36
N ARG A 27 -22.91 -15.34 -1.68
CA ARG A 27 -23.67 -14.12 -1.97
C ARG A 27 -23.40 -13.04 -0.96
N ILE A 28 -22.79 -11.96 -1.40
CA ILE A 28 -22.49 -10.76 -0.60
C ILE A 28 -23.00 -9.50 -1.30
N SER A 29 -23.30 -8.46 -0.51
CA SER A 29 -23.82 -7.20 -1.06
C SER A 29 -22.67 -6.20 -1.31
N LEU A 30 -22.46 -5.85 -2.56
CA LEU A 30 -21.50 -4.81 -2.93
C LEU A 30 -21.89 -3.44 -2.35
N GLU A 31 -23.18 -3.11 -2.28
CA GLU A 31 -23.68 -1.87 -1.69
C GLU A 31 -23.32 -1.75 -0.20
N LYS A 32 -23.43 -2.87 0.55
CA LYS A 32 -23.04 -2.91 1.96
C LYS A 32 -21.54 -2.67 2.10
N ILE A 33 -20.73 -3.34 1.29
CA ILE A 33 -19.26 -3.16 1.27
C ILE A 33 -18.90 -1.71 0.98
N MET A 34 -19.58 -1.06 0.04
CA MET A 34 -19.32 0.35 -0.31
C MET A 34 -19.64 1.32 0.84
N LYS A 35 -20.69 1.06 1.60
CA LYS A 35 -21.05 1.90 2.76
C LYS A 35 -20.03 1.82 3.89
N ASP A 36 -19.41 0.66 4.04
CA ASP A 36 -18.42 0.39 5.09
C ASP A 36 -16.99 0.81 4.71
N THR A 37 -16.81 1.24 3.47
CA THR A 37 -15.49 1.67 2.97
C THR A 37 -15.52 3.13 2.54
N SER A 38 -14.45 3.86 2.73
CA SER A 38 -14.28 5.24 2.27
C SER A 38 -14.09 5.35 0.73
N GLY A 39 -14.71 4.45 -0.04
CA GLY A 39 -14.68 4.43 -1.52
C GLY A 39 -13.60 3.57 -2.15
N VAL A 40 -12.74 2.92 -1.35
CA VAL A 40 -11.68 2.03 -1.87
C VAL A 40 -11.94 0.58 -1.47
N ILE A 41 -12.50 -0.21 -2.39
CA ILE A 41 -12.75 -1.63 -2.13
C ILE A 41 -11.48 -2.45 -2.39
N ALA A 42 -11.08 -3.23 -1.39
CA ALA A 42 -9.95 -4.17 -1.44
C ALA A 42 -10.38 -5.57 -0.99
N ARG A 43 -9.54 -6.58 -1.20
CA ARG A 43 -9.83 -7.97 -0.81
C ARG A 43 -10.23 -8.16 0.67
N PRO A 44 -9.63 -7.46 1.65
CA PRO A 44 -10.07 -7.54 3.04
C PRO A 44 -11.55 -7.19 3.24
N HIS A 45 -12.07 -6.22 2.50
CA HIS A 45 -13.47 -5.84 2.58
C HIS A 45 -14.40 -6.95 2.06
N LEU A 46 -13.97 -7.69 1.00
CA LEU A 46 -14.70 -8.86 0.51
C LEU A 46 -14.67 -10.01 1.52
N ALA A 47 -13.50 -10.29 2.14
CA ALA A 47 -13.37 -11.31 3.17
C ALA A 47 -14.27 -11.02 4.38
N LYS A 48 -14.26 -9.78 4.86
CA LYS A 48 -15.15 -9.32 5.94
C LYS A 48 -16.62 -9.50 5.57
N ALA A 49 -17.00 -9.12 4.36
CA ALA A 49 -18.39 -9.25 3.89
C ALA A 49 -18.85 -10.72 3.79
N ILE A 50 -17.96 -11.65 3.43
CA ILE A 50 -18.23 -13.09 3.39
C ILE A 50 -18.55 -13.58 4.81
N ILE A 51 -17.73 -13.25 5.80
CA ILE A 51 -17.93 -13.63 7.21
C ILE A 51 -19.24 -13.01 7.75
N GLU A 52 -19.46 -11.71 7.50
CA GLU A 52 -20.68 -11.00 7.95
C GLU A 52 -21.96 -11.49 7.27
N ALA A 53 -21.85 -12.13 6.11
CA ALA A 53 -22.97 -12.77 5.45
C ALA A 53 -23.35 -14.15 6.08
N GLY A 54 -22.59 -14.58 7.09
CA GLY A 54 -22.86 -15.80 7.87
C GLY A 54 -22.24 -17.07 7.29
N TYR A 55 -21.28 -16.94 6.35
CA TYR A 55 -20.50 -18.09 5.90
C TYR A 55 -19.49 -18.47 6.98
N ASP A 56 -19.54 -19.74 7.42
CA ASP A 56 -18.61 -20.30 8.41
C ASP A 56 -17.26 -20.64 7.77
N LEU A 57 -16.52 -19.59 7.43
CA LEU A 57 -15.22 -19.67 6.78
C LEU A 57 -14.22 -18.81 7.56
N GLU A 58 -13.05 -19.37 7.81
CA GLU A 58 -11.98 -18.66 8.47
C GLU A 58 -11.32 -17.61 7.54
N TRP A 59 -10.85 -16.51 8.12
CA TRP A 59 -10.20 -15.40 7.41
C TRP A 59 -9.07 -15.87 6.48
N ASN A 60 -8.16 -16.69 7.00
CA ASN A 60 -7.03 -17.20 6.21
C ASN A 60 -7.50 -18.11 5.08
N TYR A 61 -8.50 -18.98 5.33
CA TYR A 61 -9.07 -19.82 4.30
C TYR A 61 -9.68 -19.01 3.15
N ILE A 62 -10.39 -17.93 3.47
CA ILE A 62 -10.97 -17.03 2.45
C ILE A 62 -9.85 -16.44 1.59
N PHE A 63 -8.77 -15.94 2.21
CA PHE A 63 -7.66 -15.31 1.49
C PHE A 63 -6.87 -16.28 0.61
N GLU A 64 -6.69 -17.52 1.06
CA GLU A 64 -5.88 -18.54 0.38
C GLU A 64 -6.66 -19.29 -0.70
N ASN A 65 -7.97 -19.48 -0.52
CA ASN A 65 -8.75 -20.37 -1.38
C ASN A 65 -9.88 -19.66 -2.14
N ILE A 66 -10.52 -18.65 -1.56
CA ILE A 66 -11.72 -18.02 -2.14
C ILE A 66 -11.37 -16.79 -2.97
N ILE A 67 -10.50 -15.92 -2.45
CA ILE A 67 -10.12 -14.65 -3.10
C ILE A 67 -8.62 -14.55 -3.39
N SER A 68 -7.88 -15.66 -3.38
CA SER A 68 -6.47 -15.72 -3.76
C SER A 68 -6.27 -15.38 -5.24
N ARG A 69 -5.01 -15.18 -5.66
CA ARG A 69 -4.70 -14.90 -7.08
C ARG A 69 -4.97 -16.11 -7.98
N GLU A 70 -4.91 -17.30 -7.44
CA GLU A 70 -5.14 -18.58 -8.10
C GLU A 70 -6.64 -18.96 -8.11
N SER A 71 -7.47 -18.25 -7.34
CA SER A 71 -8.91 -18.53 -7.28
C SER A 71 -9.62 -18.18 -8.59
N PRO A 72 -10.56 -19.00 -9.05
CA PRO A 72 -11.40 -18.69 -10.21
C PRO A 72 -12.28 -17.45 -10.02
N ALA A 73 -12.56 -17.04 -8.77
CA ALA A 73 -13.25 -15.79 -8.46
C ALA A 73 -12.34 -14.57 -8.48
N TYR A 74 -11.03 -14.74 -8.65
CA TYR A 74 -10.10 -13.62 -8.70
C TYR A 74 -10.23 -12.82 -9.99
N VAL A 75 -10.23 -11.49 -9.82
CA VAL A 75 -10.13 -10.54 -10.93
C VAL A 75 -8.87 -9.70 -10.71
N PRO A 76 -7.94 -9.64 -11.67
CA PRO A 76 -6.72 -8.85 -11.54
C PRO A 76 -7.03 -7.37 -11.35
N SER A 77 -6.24 -6.67 -10.53
CA SER A 77 -6.26 -5.21 -10.50
C SER A 77 -5.57 -4.66 -11.74
N VAL A 78 -6.09 -3.56 -12.28
CA VAL A 78 -5.32 -2.76 -13.25
C VAL A 78 -4.07 -2.26 -12.53
N LYS A 79 -2.92 -2.59 -13.10
CA LYS A 79 -1.62 -2.20 -12.54
C LYS A 79 -1.19 -0.89 -13.18
N MET A 80 -0.84 0.06 -12.35
CA MET A 80 -0.05 1.22 -12.74
C MET A 80 1.41 0.82 -12.73
N THR A 81 2.20 1.21 -13.72
CA THR A 81 3.66 1.01 -13.66
C THR A 81 4.29 1.95 -12.62
N THR A 82 5.52 1.67 -12.23
CA THR A 82 6.25 2.54 -11.31
C THR A 82 6.44 3.93 -11.91
N GLU A 83 6.74 4.00 -13.20
CA GLU A 83 6.90 5.24 -13.96
C GLU A 83 5.61 6.08 -13.95
N GLU A 84 4.48 5.47 -14.32
CA GLU A 84 3.18 6.15 -14.29
C GLU A 84 2.83 6.68 -12.90
N GLY A 85 3.15 5.91 -11.85
CA GLY A 85 2.95 6.32 -10.47
C GLY A 85 3.82 7.50 -10.06
N LEU A 86 5.10 7.47 -10.45
CA LEU A 86 6.04 8.57 -10.20
C LEU A 86 5.66 9.84 -10.95
N ASP A 87 5.21 9.74 -12.21
CA ASP A 87 4.74 10.87 -13.01
C ASP A 87 3.49 11.50 -12.39
N LEU A 88 2.55 10.66 -11.93
CA LEU A 88 1.35 11.13 -11.25
C LEU A 88 1.69 11.90 -9.96
N LEU A 89 2.55 11.34 -9.10
CA LEU A 89 3.01 11.99 -7.88
C LEU A 89 3.78 13.27 -8.16
N SER A 90 4.61 13.28 -9.21
CA SER A 90 5.33 14.48 -9.67
C SER A 90 4.35 15.57 -10.11
N SER A 91 3.34 15.22 -10.90
CA SER A 91 2.31 16.18 -11.36
C SER A 91 1.49 16.77 -10.20
N ALA A 92 1.31 16.01 -9.13
CA ALA A 92 0.68 16.48 -7.89
C ALA A 92 1.63 17.30 -7.00
N GLY A 93 2.92 17.35 -7.36
CA GLY A 93 3.96 18.00 -6.57
C GLY A 93 4.14 17.32 -5.21
N ALA A 94 4.14 16.01 -5.16
CA ALA A 94 4.33 15.22 -3.95
C ALA A 94 5.77 14.72 -3.83
N LEU A 95 6.26 14.54 -2.60
CA LEU A 95 7.47 13.75 -2.35
C LEU A 95 7.19 12.27 -2.64
N LYS A 96 8.05 11.65 -3.42
CA LYS A 96 7.92 10.26 -3.84
C LYS A 96 8.81 9.38 -2.97
N VAL A 97 8.21 8.58 -2.14
CA VAL A 97 8.91 7.70 -1.20
C VAL A 97 8.65 6.25 -1.55
N LEU A 98 9.72 5.45 -1.67
CA LEU A 98 9.64 4.00 -1.83
C LEU A 98 9.30 3.37 -0.48
N ALA A 99 8.06 2.88 -0.35
CA ALA A 99 7.55 2.28 0.87
C ALA A 99 8.07 0.84 1.05
N HIS A 100 8.24 0.40 2.31
CA HIS A 100 8.56 -0.96 2.76
C HIS A 100 9.44 -1.77 1.77
N PRO A 101 10.68 -1.34 1.47
CA PRO A 101 11.53 -1.97 0.47
C PRO A 101 11.87 -3.44 0.76
N ALA A 102 11.80 -3.86 2.03
CA ALA A 102 11.99 -5.26 2.42
C ALA A 102 10.93 -6.21 1.83
N LEU A 103 9.73 -5.71 1.52
CA LEU A 103 8.65 -6.50 0.93
C LEU A 103 8.76 -6.65 -0.60
N ILE A 104 9.70 -5.97 -1.24
CA ILE A 104 9.91 -6.01 -2.68
C ILE A 104 10.71 -7.26 -3.06
N LYS A 105 10.01 -8.29 -3.56
CA LYS A 105 10.63 -9.59 -3.89
C LYS A 105 11.08 -9.73 -5.35
N ASN A 106 10.39 -9.04 -6.27
CA ASN A 106 10.53 -9.27 -7.72
C ASN A 106 11.22 -8.12 -8.47
N SER A 107 11.84 -7.20 -7.75
CA SER A 107 12.54 -6.05 -8.33
C SER A 107 13.76 -5.70 -7.49
N ASN A 108 14.75 -5.10 -8.13
CA ASN A 108 15.91 -4.58 -7.42
C ASN A 108 15.58 -3.22 -6.81
N VAL A 109 15.63 -3.11 -5.48
CA VAL A 109 15.31 -1.89 -4.73
C VAL A 109 16.17 -0.71 -5.17
N GLU A 110 17.47 -0.93 -5.41
CA GLU A 110 18.39 0.13 -5.85
C GLU A 110 18.04 0.67 -7.24
N LEU A 111 17.64 -0.20 -8.16
CA LEU A 111 17.17 0.21 -9.48
C LEU A 111 15.89 1.02 -9.40
N LEU A 112 14.93 0.59 -8.56
CA LEU A 112 13.71 1.36 -8.33
C LEU A 112 14.03 2.74 -7.76
N LEU A 113 14.93 2.83 -6.79
CA LEU A 113 15.31 4.09 -6.16
C LEU A 113 15.90 5.09 -7.18
N LYS A 114 16.57 4.60 -8.23
CA LYS A 114 17.12 5.40 -9.33
C LYS A 114 16.05 5.93 -10.31
N MET A 115 14.83 5.41 -10.29
CA MET A 115 13.74 5.81 -11.19
C MET A 115 13.13 7.20 -10.88
N GLY A 116 13.56 7.87 -9.81
CA GLY A 116 13.10 9.22 -9.49
C GLY A 116 12.34 9.34 -8.16
N PHE A 117 12.48 8.37 -7.26
CA PHE A 117 12.05 8.53 -5.88
C PHE A 117 12.89 9.60 -5.16
N ASP A 118 12.27 10.36 -4.29
CA ASP A 118 12.91 11.38 -3.45
C ASP A 118 13.40 10.78 -2.13
N GLY A 119 12.76 9.69 -1.69
CA GLY A 119 13.08 9.03 -0.44
C GLY A 119 12.79 7.54 -0.42
N MET A 120 13.12 6.91 0.72
CA MET A 120 12.87 5.50 0.99
C MET A 120 12.50 5.29 2.45
N GLU A 121 11.51 4.43 2.72
CA GLU A 121 11.16 4.00 4.06
C GLU A 121 12.20 2.98 4.57
N SER A 122 13.35 3.52 5.01
CA SER A 122 14.47 2.71 5.47
C SER A 122 14.21 2.09 6.84
N ARG A 123 13.32 2.72 7.65
CA ARG A 123 12.91 2.23 8.95
C ARG A 123 11.48 1.70 8.86
N TYR A 124 11.36 0.41 8.73
CA TYR A 124 10.08 -0.28 8.63
C TYR A 124 9.95 -1.30 9.77
N TYR A 125 8.76 -1.48 10.32
CA TYR A 125 8.55 -2.25 11.55
C TYR A 125 9.05 -3.71 11.47
N SER A 126 8.95 -4.35 10.33
CA SER A 126 9.37 -5.75 10.14
C SER A 126 10.80 -5.92 9.64
N ASN A 127 11.55 -4.82 9.43
CA ASN A 127 12.95 -4.93 9.06
C ASN A 127 13.77 -5.55 10.19
N SER A 128 14.69 -6.42 9.84
CA SER A 128 15.80 -6.76 10.73
C SER A 128 16.73 -5.55 10.92
N ILE A 129 17.63 -5.64 11.90
CA ILE A 129 18.68 -4.62 12.12
C ILE A 129 19.52 -4.47 10.85
N GLU A 130 19.93 -5.59 10.26
CA GLU A 130 20.78 -5.64 9.06
C GLU A 130 20.04 -5.04 7.83
N GLU A 131 18.75 -5.28 7.71
CA GLU A 131 17.93 -4.67 6.65
C GLU A 131 17.80 -3.18 6.83
N THR A 132 17.56 -2.72 8.05
CA THR A 132 17.49 -1.30 8.37
C THR A 132 18.82 -0.62 8.03
N ASP A 133 19.96 -1.16 8.47
CA ASP A 133 21.28 -0.62 8.19
C ASP A 133 21.59 -0.59 6.69
N ARG A 134 21.22 -1.64 5.96
CA ARG A 134 21.37 -1.71 4.50
C ARG A 134 20.57 -0.61 3.80
N TYR A 135 19.31 -0.39 4.19
CA TYR A 135 18.47 0.63 3.57
C TYR A 135 18.87 2.06 3.96
N LEU A 136 19.33 2.28 5.19
CA LEU A 136 19.90 3.56 5.61
C LEU A 136 21.15 3.90 4.79
N LYS A 137 22.06 2.94 4.63
CA LYS A 137 23.25 3.10 3.79
C LYS A 137 22.89 3.39 2.33
N MET A 138 21.94 2.64 1.76
CA MET A 138 21.47 2.84 0.39
C MET A 138 20.84 4.23 0.21
N ALA A 139 20.01 4.69 1.15
CA ALA A 139 19.44 6.02 1.11
C ALA A 139 20.52 7.11 1.12
N MET A 140 21.53 6.96 1.97
CA MET A 140 22.67 7.89 2.06
C MET A 140 23.47 7.92 0.74
N GLU A 141 23.85 6.76 0.19
CA GLU A 141 24.62 6.63 -1.06
C GLU A 141 23.90 7.26 -2.25
N HIS A 142 22.57 7.13 -2.30
CA HIS A 142 21.73 7.69 -3.35
C HIS A 142 21.17 9.08 -3.03
N LYS A 143 21.60 9.70 -1.91
CA LYS A 143 21.13 11.03 -1.44
C LYS A 143 19.61 11.12 -1.36
N LYS A 144 18.99 10.08 -0.80
CA LYS A 144 17.53 9.98 -0.61
C LYS A 144 17.15 10.30 0.84
N ILE A 145 16.01 10.95 1.03
CA ILE A 145 15.45 11.13 2.37
C ILE A 145 15.05 9.78 2.97
N VAL A 146 15.22 9.66 4.28
CA VAL A 146 14.78 8.51 5.05
C VAL A 146 13.39 8.78 5.60
N THR A 147 12.51 7.80 5.52
CA THR A 147 11.24 7.79 6.24
C THR A 147 11.11 6.56 7.12
N ALA A 148 10.13 6.58 8.03
CA ALA A 148 9.83 5.51 8.95
C ALA A 148 8.32 5.23 8.97
N GLY A 149 7.94 3.97 9.10
CA GLY A 149 6.54 3.56 9.18
C GLY A 149 6.32 2.27 9.94
N SER A 150 5.26 2.25 10.74
CA SER A 150 4.77 1.05 11.44
C SER A 150 3.84 0.20 10.58
N ASP A 151 3.38 0.74 9.46
CA ASP A 151 2.39 0.12 8.56
C ASP A 151 1.13 -0.35 9.30
N PHE A 152 0.72 0.39 10.32
CA PHE A 152 -0.42 0.07 11.17
C PHE A 152 -1.73 0.17 10.38
N HIS A 153 -2.52 -0.90 10.39
CA HIS A 153 -3.77 -1.01 9.63
C HIS A 153 -5.05 -0.91 10.48
N GLY A 154 -4.92 -0.74 11.80
CA GLY A 154 -6.08 -0.62 12.71
C GLY A 154 -6.78 -1.93 13.02
N ILE A 155 -6.25 -3.08 12.61
CA ILE A 155 -6.83 -4.41 12.80
C ILE A 155 -5.93 -5.20 13.76
N ALA A 156 -5.99 -4.87 15.05
CA ALA A 156 -5.05 -5.41 16.05
C ALA A 156 -5.26 -6.90 16.38
N GLU A 157 -6.47 -7.45 16.25
CA GLU A 157 -6.78 -8.79 16.77
C GLU A 157 -6.50 -9.93 15.79
N THR A 158 -6.39 -9.67 14.49
CA THR A 158 -6.26 -10.71 13.44
C THR A 158 -5.09 -10.51 12.50
N ASP A 159 -4.45 -9.33 12.51
CA ASP A 159 -3.37 -9.01 11.59
C ASP A 159 -2.00 -9.13 12.28
N HIS A 160 -1.43 -10.33 12.25
CA HIS A 160 -0.07 -10.59 12.74
C HIS A 160 1.03 -10.17 11.74
N SER A 161 0.65 -9.65 10.59
CA SER A 161 1.58 -9.25 9.51
C SER A 161 1.99 -7.78 9.56
N HIS A 162 1.34 -6.97 10.39
CA HIS A 162 1.60 -5.54 10.54
C HIS A 162 1.82 -5.15 12.01
N SER A 163 2.45 -4.00 12.23
CA SER A 163 2.65 -3.48 13.60
C SER A 163 1.32 -3.26 14.31
N LEU A 164 1.28 -3.62 15.59
CA LEU A 164 0.09 -3.42 16.44
C LEU A 164 -0.04 -1.99 17.01
N GLU A 165 0.97 -1.13 16.77
CA GLU A 165 1.03 0.20 17.39
C GLU A 165 1.42 1.29 16.38
N VAL A 166 0.68 2.37 16.40
CA VAL A 166 1.06 3.63 15.72
C VAL A 166 2.29 4.22 16.40
N GLY A 167 3.32 4.57 15.62
CA GLY A 167 4.53 5.19 16.16
C GLY A 167 5.54 4.21 16.78
N SER A 168 5.38 2.90 16.60
CA SER A 168 6.37 1.90 17.01
C SER A 168 7.70 2.04 16.26
N VAL A 169 7.68 2.67 15.09
CA VAL A 169 8.87 3.01 14.29
C VAL A 169 8.87 4.52 14.03
N PHE A 170 10.01 5.17 14.25
CA PHE A 170 10.12 6.63 14.20
C PHE A 170 11.44 7.09 13.60
N LEU A 171 11.45 8.35 13.14
CA LEU A 171 12.65 9.04 12.64
C LEU A 171 13.40 9.71 13.79
N GLY A 172 14.74 9.75 13.65
CA GLY A 172 15.57 10.61 14.47
C GLY A 172 15.40 12.10 14.10
N LYS A 173 15.88 12.98 14.98
CA LYS A 173 15.74 14.44 14.80
C LYS A 173 16.35 14.94 13.48
N GLU A 174 17.51 14.44 13.09
CA GLU A 174 18.20 14.82 11.86
C GLU A 174 17.44 14.34 10.63
N GLU A 175 16.91 13.13 10.65
CA GLU A 175 16.09 12.56 9.57
C GLU A 175 14.80 13.37 9.36
N ILE A 176 14.14 13.80 10.46
CA ILE A 176 12.96 14.69 10.41
C ILE A 176 13.35 16.04 9.78
N GLN A 177 14.47 16.62 10.17
CA GLN A 177 14.94 17.89 9.61
C GLN A 177 15.20 17.79 8.11
N ASN A 178 15.85 16.72 7.66
CA ASN A 178 16.09 16.47 6.25
C ASN A 178 14.79 16.29 5.46
N PHE A 179 13.84 15.54 5.99
CA PHE A 179 12.50 15.38 5.40
C PHE A 179 11.79 16.74 5.23
N MET A 180 11.78 17.55 6.30
CA MET A 180 11.15 18.87 6.27
C MET A 180 11.83 19.85 5.31
N LEU A 181 13.14 19.77 5.16
CA LEU A 181 13.89 20.58 4.18
C LEU A 181 13.46 20.26 2.75
N GLU A 182 13.35 18.98 2.39
CA GLU A 182 12.91 18.57 1.06
C GLU A 182 11.44 18.92 0.81
N LEU A 183 10.58 18.77 1.79
CA LEU A 183 9.18 19.18 1.70
C LEU A 183 9.05 20.69 1.45
N ASN A 184 9.79 21.51 2.19
CA ASN A 184 9.80 22.97 2.03
C ASN A 184 10.30 23.39 0.64
N LYS A 185 11.35 22.77 0.11
CA LYS A 185 11.83 23.04 -1.26
C LYS A 185 10.74 22.78 -2.30
N LEU A 186 10.01 21.70 -2.13
CA LEU A 186 8.93 21.31 -3.03
C LEU A 186 7.77 22.30 -2.99
N GLU A 187 7.42 22.81 -1.81
CA GLU A 187 6.40 23.87 -1.65
C GLU A 187 6.86 25.21 -2.25
N MET A 188 8.13 25.57 -2.11
CA MET A 188 8.69 26.80 -2.70
C MET A 188 8.68 26.74 -4.22
N ASN A 189 9.04 25.59 -4.81
CA ASN A 189 8.94 25.36 -6.25
C ASN A 189 7.51 25.52 -6.78
N LYS A 190 6.50 25.00 -6.06
CA LYS A 190 5.08 25.17 -6.41
C LYS A 190 4.65 26.64 -6.44
N LYS A 191 5.25 27.46 -5.57
CA LYS A 191 4.94 28.90 -5.49
C LYS A 191 5.76 29.75 -6.47
N GLY A 192 6.66 29.14 -7.27
CA GLY A 192 7.57 29.85 -8.19
C GLY A 192 8.59 30.75 -7.47
N ILE A 193 9.00 30.37 -6.25
CA ILE A 193 9.92 31.15 -5.40
C ILE A 193 11.38 30.65 -5.54
N LEU A 194 11.58 29.50 -6.19
CA LEU A 194 12.89 28.93 -6.56
C LEU A 194 12.96 28.70 -8.06
#